data_09e776b8d46768e6d6a230da2ade5948
#
_entry.id   09e776b8d46768e6d6a230da2ade5948
#
_cell.length_a   1.000
_cell.length_b   1.000
_cell.length_c   1.000
_cell.angle_alpha   90.00
_cell.angle_beta   90.00
_cell.angle_gamma   90.00
#
_symmetry.space_group_name_H-M   'P 1'
#
loop_
_entity.id
_entity.type
_entity.pdbx_description
1 polymer ?
#
loop_
_entity_poly.entity_id
_entity_poly.type
_entity_poly.pdbx_seq_one_letter_code
_entity_poly.pdbx_strand_id
1 'polypeptide(L)'
;MNKTYRVIFSAARGALMVVNELTSSVQKKGASAIVTAAALTLTSTALMAGTTLVADEGQNVDINIEVPDKNGHGVEANAGEIKTIGSEQSQITISATGKTGIAAYSEGYLTILGQNITLSSPNGKATQAAKGGQLTVGSEATEKTILSSKNEGVYASKENTSVKVNGKDIDITSSKSDGVFASSGANVTVGSENTSTLTIAGTTAICAQQTLNDKPSSVNVQADSIFLRKLFKNPRCQAGWNKNVLFGFS
;
A
#
# COMPACT_ATOMS: atom_id res chain seq x y z
N MET A 1 28.71 18.21 -17.02
CA MET A 1 28.18 17.32 -18.06
C MET A 1 26.68 17.28 -17.92
N ASN A 2 25.95 17.80 -18.89
CA ASN A 2 24.48 17.77 -18.88
C ASN A 2 24.03 16.36 -19.25
N LYS A 3 23.29 15.70 -18.35
CA LYS A 3 22.63 14.42 -18.66
C LYS A 3 21.33 14.72 -19.38
N THR A 4 21.24 14.34 -20.64
CA THR A 4 20.05 14.48 -21.44
C THR A 4 19.23 13.21 -21.35
N TYR A 5 18.00 13.31 -20.87
CA TYR A 5 17.04 12.20 -20.86
C TYR A 5 16.10 12.37 -22.04
N ARG A 6 15.78 11.29 -22.72
CA ARG A 6 14.80 11.28 -23.80
C ARG A 6 13.63 10.38 -23.44
N VAL A 7 12.45 10.93 -23.54
CA VAL A 7 11.20 10.18 -23.40
C VAL A 7 10.83 9.63 -24.77
N ILE A 8 10.72 8.30 -24.89
CA ILE A 8 10.29 7.65 -26.14
C ILE A 8 9.02 6.83 -25.87
N PHE A 9 8.10 6.87 -26.82
CA PHE A 9 6.91 6.03 -26.79
C PHE A 9 7.26 4.64 -27.38
N SER A 10 7.10 3.58 -26.61
CA SER A 10 7.26 2.21 -27.11
C SER A 10 5.93 1.69 -27.63
N ALA A 11 5.77 1.61 -28.95
CA ALA A 11 4.57 1.06 -29.58
C ALA A 11 4.32 -0.42 -29.23
N ALA A 12 5.39 -1.18 -28.93
CA ALA A 12 5.28 -2.59 -28.54
C ALA A 12 4.76 -2.78 -27.10
N ARG A 13 4.83 -1.74 -26.24
CA ARG A 13 4.40 -1.78 -24.84
C ARG A 13 3.28 -0.78 -24.53
N GLY A 14 2.90 0.08 -25.49
CA GLY A 14 1.89 1.10 -25.31
C GLY A 14 2.22 2.14 -24.22
N ALA A 15 3.50 2.30 -23.86
CA ALA A 15 3.93 3.13 -22.73
C ALA A 15 5.05 4.10 -23.10
N LEU A 16 5.09 5.24 -22.39
CA LEU A 16 6.22 6.17 -22.42
C LEU A 16 7.37 5.58 -21.61
N MET A 17 8.55 5.49 -22.22
CA MET A 17 9.80 5.04 -21.57
C MET A 17 10.76 6.22 -21.49
N VAL A 18 11.36 6.41 -20.33
CA VAL A 18 12.49 7.31 -20.14
C VAL A 18 13.76 6.52 -20.40
N VAL A 19 14.49 6.84 -21.44
CA VAL A 19 15.78 6.23 -21.75
C VAL A 19 16.90 7.20 -21.46
N ASN A 20 17.88 6.73 -20.72
CA ASN A 20 19.11 7.49 -20.48
C ASN A 20 20.01 7.31 -21.70
N GLU A 21 20.37 8.39 -22.37
CA GLU A 21 21.40 8.39 -23.43
C GLU A 21 22.82 8.29 -22.84
N LEU A 22 23.07 7.30 -22.01
CA LEU A 22 24.43 6.88 -21.75
C LEU A 22 24.81 5.80 -22.75
N THR A 23 25.19 6.27 -23.94
CA THR A 23 25.95 5.51 -24.89
C THR A 23 27.16 4.88 -24.20
N SER A 24 27.28 3.59 -24.43
CA SER A 24 28.46 2.78 -24.19
C SER A 24 29.77 3.56 -24.35
N SER A 25 30.47 3.80 -23.28
CA SER A 25 31.92 3.89 -23.33
C SER A 25 32.56 3.57 -21.99
N VAL A 26 33.18 2.42 -21.97
CA VAL A 26 34.40 2.11 -21.20
C VAL A 26 34.25 2.13 -19.66
N GLN A 27 34.21 0.92 -19.14
CA GLN A 27 34.61 0.60 -17.79
C GLN A 27 35.99 1.21 -17.49
N LYS A 28 36.05 2.13 -16.52
CA LYS A 28 37.22 2.36 -15.69
C LYS A 28 36.84 2.23 -14.23
N LYS A 29 37.56 1.35 -13.56
CA LYS A 29 37.50 1.07 -12.14
C LYS A 29 37.73 2.33 -11.32
N GLY A 30 36.94 2.51 -10.28
CA GLY A 30 37.29 3.26 -9.09
C GLY A 30 36.82 4.72 -9.07
N ALA A 31 35.68 4.95 -8.45
CA ALA A 31 35.39 6.06 -7.56
C ALA A 31 33.96 5.91 -7.08
N SER A 32 33.73 5.97 -5.77
CA SER A 32 32.39 6.05 -5.17
C SER A 32 31.67 7.26 -5.76
N ALA A 33 30.73 7.03 -6.65
CA ALA A 33 29.85 8.07 -7.13
C ALA A 33 28.72 8.23 -6.10
N ILE A 34 28.71 9.36 -5.42
CA ILE A 34 27.52 9.84 -4.72
C ILE A 34 26.47 10.09 -5.82
N VAL A 35 25.53 9.17 -5.95
CA VAL A 35 24.39 9.36 -6.85
C VAL A 35 23.41 10.28 -6.14
N THR A 36 23.37 11.53 -6.59
CA THR A 36 22.30 12.46 -6.19
C THR A 36 20.99 11.90 -6.73
N ALA A 37 20.09 11.52 -5.85
CA ALA A 37 18.75 11.04 -6.19
C ALA A 37 18.03 12.14 -7.00
N ALA A 38 17.74 11.87 -8.26
CA ALA A 38 16.81 12.68 -9.01
C ALA A 38 15.40 12.24 -8.60
N ALA A 39 14.74 13.05 -7.78
CA ALA A 39 13.33 12.86 -7.48
C ALA A 39 12.53 12.93 -8.79
N LEU A 40 12.06 11.79 -9.27
CA LEU A 40 11.15 11.74 -10.40
C LEU A 40 9.73 11.93 -9.84
N THR A 41 9.30 13.17 -9.71
CA THR A 41 7.90 13.49 -9.38
C THR A 41 7.04 13.20 -10.61
N LEU A 42 6.47 12.01 -10.67
CA LEU A 42 5.44 11.65 -11.63
C LEU A 42 4.10 12.19 -11.10
N THR A 43 3.77 13.42 -11.47
CA THR A 43 2.40 13.91 -11.36
C THR A 43 1.59 13.29 -12.50
N SER A 44 1.04 12.10 -12.29
CA SER A 44 0.17 11.49 -13.30
C SER A 44 -1.29 11.78 -12.98
N THR A 45 -1.90 12.60 -13.78
CA THR A 45 -3.34 12.53 -14.02
C THR A 45 -3.61 11.21 -14.76
N ALA A 46 -4.25 10.26 -14.08
CA ALA A 46 -4.65 8.95 -14.57
C ALA A 46 -3.49 8.00 -14.96
N LEU A 47 -3.11 7.13 -14.02
CA LEU A 47 -2.35 5.93 -14.36
C LEU A 47 -3.31 4.96 -15.05
N MET A 48 -3.28 4.92 -16.38
CA MET A 48 -4.07 3.99 -17.20
C MET A 48 -3.76 2.56 -16.77
N ALA A 49 -4.79 1.71 -16.78
CA ALA A 49 -4.66 0.27 -16.58
C ALA A 49 -3.50 -0.30 -17.41
N GLY A 50 -2.51 -0.90 -16.76
CA GLY A 50 -1.40 -1.59 -17.43
C GLY A 50 0.00 -1.01 -17.23
N THR A 51 0.18 0.11 -16.52
CA THR A 51 1.51 0.67 -16.29
C THR A 51 2.11 0.10 -15.00
N THR A 52 3.07 -0.79 -15.13
CA THR A 52 3.90 -1.22 -14.01
C THR A 52 4.98 -0.16 -13.78
N LEU A 53 4.87 0.59 -12.68
CA LEU A 53 5.97 1.43 -12.21
C LEU A 53 6.91 0.54 -11.40
N VAL A 54 7.82 -0.13 -12.09
CA VAL A 54 8.93 -0.85 -11.45
C VAL A 54 10.09 0.14 -11.40
N ALA A 55 10.59 0.43 -10.19
CA ALA A 55 11.90 1.01 -10.07
C ALA A 55 12.91 -0.08 -10.45
N ASP A 56 13.80 0.19 -11.42
CA ASP A 56 14.90 -0.71 -11.74
C ASP A 56 15.70 -1.01 -10.47
N GLU A 57 16.14 -2.27 -10.31
CA GLU A 57 16.94 -2.69 -9.17
C GLU A 57 18.11 -1.72 -8.93
N GLY A 58 18.15 -1.11 -7.76
CA GLY A 58 19.21 -0.21 -7.33
C GLY A 58 18.98 1.30 -7.56
N GLN A 59 17.81 1.72 -8.02
CA GLN A 59 17.47 3.14 -8.10
C GLN A 59 16.47 3.49 -7.00
N ASN A 60 16.85 4.41 -6.12
CA ASN A 60 15.93 5.06 -5.17
C ASN A 60 15.02 5.99 -5.98
N VAL A 61 13.86 5.51 -6.38
CA VAL A 61 12.85 6.31 -7.06
C VAL A 61 11.75 6.64 -6.06
N ASP A 62 11.63 7.91 -5.73
CA ASP A 62 10.50 8.39 -4.96
C ASP A 62 9.26 8.41 -5.86
N ILE A 63 8.23 7.67 -5.45
CA ILE A 63 6.97 7.58 -6.17
C ILE A 63 5.94 8.44 -5.45
N ASN A 64 5.46 9.47 -6.13
CA ASN A 64 4.37 10.31 -5.65
C ASN A 64 3.22 10.28 -6.66
N ILE A 65 2.08 9.73 -6.23
CA ILE A 65 0.87 9.59 -7.05
C ILE A 65 -0.27 10.32 -6.35
N GLU A 66 -0.89 11.28 -7.05
CA GLU A 66 -2.09 11.95 -6.60
C GLU A 66 -3.20 11.77 -7.63
N VAL A 67 -4.37 11.25 -7.18
CA VAL A 67 -5.54 11.00 -8.04
C VAL A 67 -6.73 11.76 -7.48
N PRO A 68 -7.13 12.90 -8.11
CA PRO A 68 -8.26 13.71 -7.69
C PRO A 68 -9.61 13.20 -8.20
N ASP A 69 -9.64 12.25 -9.14
CA ASP A 69 -10.86 11.78 -9.77
C ASP A 69 -11.86 11.21 -8.76
N LYS A 70 -13.15 11.45 -8.99
CA LYS A 70 -14.22 11.13 -8.03
C LYS A 70 -14.18 9.69 -7.52
N ASN A 71 -13.88 8.72 -8.36
CA ASN A 71 -13.80 7.29 -8.05
C ASN A 71 -12.42 6.73 -8.42
N GLY A 72 -11.41 7.59 -8.55
CA GLY A 72 -10.07 7.19 -9.00
C GLY A 72 -9.35 6.35 -7.94
N HIS A 73 -8.61 5.35 -8.40
CA HIS A 73 -7.68 4.60 -7.58
C HIS A 73 -6.27 5.16 -7.78
N GLY A 74 -5.51 5.28 -6.69
CA GLY A 74 -4.12 5.71 -6.74
C GLY A 74 -3.30 4.71 -7.54
N VAL A 75 -3.33 3.45 -7.14
CA VAL A 75 -2.79 2.30 -7.87
C VAL A 75 -3.79 1.16 -7.85
N GLU A 76 -3.84 0.40 -8.95
CA GLU A 76 -4.83 -0.64 -9.14
C GLU A 76 -4.22 -1.87 -9.83
N ALA A 77 -4.59 -3.07 -9.36
CA ALA A 77 -4.40 -4.33 -10.07
C ALA A 77 -5.76 -4.99 -10.30
N ASN A 78 -6.17 -5.10 -11.57
CA ASN A 78 -7.40 -5.77 -11.97
C ASN A 78 -7.27 -7.29 -11.89
N ALA A 79 -8.38 -8.00 -11.99
CA ALA A 79 -8.38 -9.46 -11.97
C ALA A 79 -7.43 -10.04 -13.03
N GLY A 80 -6.54 -10.94 -12.59
CA GLY A 80 -5.51 -11.55 -13.44
C GLY A 80 -4.25 -10.71 -13.64
N GLU A 81 -4.20 -9.46 -13.16
CA GLU A 81 -2.99 -8.65 -13.22
C GLU A 81 -2.07 -8.92 -12.01
N ILE A 82 -0.76 -8.81 -12.27
CA ILE A 82 0.29 -8.83 -11.25
C ILE A 82 1.07 -7.53 -11.40
N LYS A 83 1.07 -6.70 -10.36
CA LYS A 83 1.75 -5.40 -10.36
C LYS A 83 2.61 -5.24 -9.12
N THR A 84 3.79 -4.65 -9.32
CA THR A 84 4.66 -4.20 -8.23
C THR A 84 4.95 -2.72 -8.41
N ILE A 85 4.81 -1.95 -7.34
CA ILE A 85 5.06 -0.51 -7.29
C ILE A 85 6.24 -0.28 -6.35
N GLY A 86 7.28 0.39 -6.84
CA GLY A 86 8.46 0.74 -6.07
C GLY A 86 9.45 -0.40 -5.83
N SER A 87 10.39 -0.13 -4.95
CA SER A 87 11.41 -1.05 -4.45
C SER A 87 11.60 -0.84 -2.95
N GLU A 88 12.34 -1.71 -2.27
CA GLU A 88 12.54 -1.60 -0.81
C GLU A 88 13.22 -0.29 -0.35
N GLN A 89 13.91 0.42 -1.25
CA GLN A 89 14.56 1.70 -0.96
C GLN A 89 13.70 2.92 -1.36
N SER A 90 12.57 2.73 -2.01
CA SER A 90 11.72 3.82 -2.50
C SER A 90 10.97 4.51 -1.36
N GLN A 91 10.76 5.83 -1.53
CA GLN A 91 9.77 6.57 -0.75
C GLN A 91 8.45 6.57 -1.56
N ILE A 92 7.40 5.97 -1.01
CA ILE A 92 6.12 5.84 -1.70
C ILE A 92 5.08 6.74 -1.05
N THR A 93 4.50 7.62 -1.83
CA THR A 93 3.33 8.42 -1.42
C THR A 93 2.24 8.29 -2.47
N ILE A 94 1.09 7.75 -2.08
CA ILE A 94 -0.08 7.58 -2.95
C ILE A 94 -1.28 8.22 -2.27
N SER A 95 -1.91 9.18 -2.94
CA SER A 95 -3.06 9.93 -2.44
C SER A 95 -4.22 9.87 -3.43
N ALA A 96 -5.36 9.32 -3.00
CA ALA A 96 -6.61 9.33 -3.75
C ALA A 96 -7.58 10.32 -3.11
N THR A 97 -7.59 11.55 -3.59
CA THR A 97 -8.36 12.67 -2.99
C THR A 97 -9.80 12.76 -3.48
N GLY A 98 -10.16 12.00 -4.50
CA GLY A 98 -11.52 11.92 -5.02
C GLY A 98 -12.56 11.46 -4.01
N LYS A 99 -13.86 11.66 -4.30
CA LYS A 99 -14.97 11.46 -3.35
C LYS A 99 -15.04 10.04 -2.77
N THR A 100 -14.70 9.02 -3.54
CA THR A 100 -14.67 7.60 -3.14
C THR A 100 -13.34 6.95 -3.54
N GLY A 101 -12.28 7.76 -3.64
CA GLY A 101 -10.96 7.29 -4.05
C GLY A 101 -10.41 6.21 -3.10
N ILE A 102 -9.60 5.32 -3.63
CA ILE A 102 -8.88 4.30 -2.88
C ILE A 102 -7.41 4.43 -3.25
N ALA A 103 -6.52 4.61 -2.26
CA ALA A 103 -5.11 4.81 -2.58
C ALA A 103 -4.49 3.56 -3.21
N ALA A 104 -4.80 2.36 -2.71
CA ALA A 104 -4.37 1.10 -3.32
C ALA A 104 -5.53 0.09 -3.41
N TYR A 105 -5.84 -0.37 -4.63
CA TYR A 105 -6.94 -1.29 -4.91
C TYR A 105 -6.45 -2.56 -5.61
N SER A 106 -6.95 -3.73 -5.22
CA SER A 106 -6.59 -5.00 -5.87
C SER A 106 -7.76 -5.95 -6.04
N GLU A 107 -8.00 -6.38 -7.28
CA GLU A 107 -8.74 -7.59 -7.65
C GLU A 107 -7.80 -8.67 -8.22
N GLY A 108 -6.53 -8.33 -8.49
CA GLY A 108 -5.43 -9.19 -8.89
C GLY A 108 -4.37 -9.32 -7.79
N TYR A 109 -3.11 -9.22 -8.15
CA TYR A 109 -1.97 -9.23 -7.24
C TYR A 109 -1.29 -7.85 -7.29
N LEU A 110 -1.38 -7.09 -6.21
CA LEU A 110 -0.73 -5.79 -6.07
C LEU A 110 0.27 -5.82 -4.92
N THR A 111 1.52 -5.50 -5.22
CA THR A 111 2.56 -5.34 -4.21
C THR A 111 3.09 -3.91 -4.26
N ILE A 112 3.18 -3.25 -3.11
CA ILE A 112 3.76 -1.93 -2.94
C ILE A 112 4.97 -2.09 -2.05
N LEU A 113 6.16 -1.80 -2.58
CA LEU A 113 7.44 -1.90 -1.86
C LEU A 113 8.01 -0.51 -1.64
N GLY A 114 8.52 -0.25 -0.46
CA GLY A 114 9.15 1.02 -0.11
C GLY A 114 9.87 0.94 1.22
N GLN A 115 10.88 1.79 1.42
CA GLN A 115 11.46 2.02 2.72
C GLN A 115 10.44 2.73 3.63
N ASN A 116 9.77 3.76 3.09
CA ASN A 116 8.66 4.44 3.74
C ASN A 116 7.47 4.50 2.78
N ILE A 117 6.30 4.09 3.26
CA ILE A 117 5.08 4.01 2.46
C ILE A 117 3.99 4.84 3.14
N THR A 118 3.41 5.77 2.39
CA THR A 118 2.24 6.55 2.81
C THR A 118 1.12 6.38 1.79
N LEU A 119 0.02 5.77 2.21
CA LEU A 119 -1.20 5.66 1.42
C LEU A 119 -2.31 6.46 2.09
N SER A 120 -2.89 7.42 1.37
CA SER A 120 -3.91 8.30 1.92
C SER A 120 -5.16 8.37 1.05
N SER A 121 -6.32 8.39 1.70
CA SER A 121 -7.60 8.66 1.05
C SER A 121 -8.52 9.46 1.97
N PRO A 122 -8.48 10.79 1.92
CA PRO A 122 -9.26 11.65 2.82
C PRO A 122 -10.77 11.52 2.63
N ASN A 123 -11.24 10.88 1.56
CA ASN A 123 -12.66 10.68 1.28
C ASN A 123 -13.07 9.22 1.08
N GLY A 124 -12.12 8.29 0.99
CA GLY A 124 -12.36 6.88 0.75
C GLY A 124 -11.55 5.97 1.67
N LYS A 125 -10.98 4.90 1.13
CA LYS A 125 -10.18 3.89 1.84
C LYS A 125 -8.70 4.03 1.51
N ALA A 126 -7.81 3.78 2.47
CA ALA A 126 -6.38 3.73 2.15
C ALA A 126 -6.05 2.50 1.32
N THR A 127 -6.55 1.33 1.72
CA THR A 127 -6.35 0.08 0.96
C THR A 127 -7.64 -0.71 0.82
N GLN A 128 -7.80 -1.39 -0.31
CA GLN A 128 -8.89 -2.34 -0.53
C GLN A 128 -8.45 -3.51 -1.41
N ALA A 129 -8.72 -4.72 -0.96
CA ALA A 129 -8.71 -5.91 -1.80
C ALA A 129 -10.12 -6.51 -1.88
N ALA A 130 -10.51 -7.00 -3.06
CA ALA A 130 -11.84 -7.54 -3.32
C ALA A 130 -11.77 -8.68 -4.34
N LYS A 131 -12.83 -9.49 -4.42
CA LYS A 131 -13.05 -10.49 -5.46
C LYS A 131 -11.89 -11.49 -5.66
N GLY A 132 -11.23 -11.90 -4.61
CA GLY A 132 -10.09 -12.81 -4.66
C GLY A 132 -8.74 -12.10 -4.86
N GLY A 133 -8.73 -10.78 -4.91
CA GLY A 133 -7.50 -9.99 -5.04
C GLY A 133 -6.58 -10.10 -3.83
N GLN A 134 -5.31 -9.93 -4.07
CA GLN A 134 -4.26 -9.93 -3.04
C GLN A 134 -3.52 -8.61 -3.07
N LEU A 135 -3.38 -7.97 -1.92
CA LEU A 135 -2.68 -6.71 -1.76
C LEU A 135 -1.61 -6.86 -0.67
N THR A 136 -0.37 -6.57 -1.03
CA THR A 136 0.74 -6.49 -0.08
C THR A 136 1.27 -5.06 -0.05
N VAL A 137 1.36 -4.48 1.13
CA VAL A 137 1.94 -3.16 1.38
C VAL A 137 3.13 -3.32 2.30
N GLY A 138 4.30 -2.96 1.82
CA GLY A 138 5.56 -3.11 2.53
C GLY A 138 6.13 -4.53 2.52
N SER A 139 7.37 -4.62 3.01
CA SER A 139 8.13 -5.85 3.22
C SER A 139 8.74 -5.85 4.63
N GLU A 140 9.51 -6.87 4.95
CA GLU A 140 10.31 -6.93 6.20
C GLU A 140 11.38 -5.81 6.28
N ALA A 141 11.79 -5.25 5.12
CA ALA A 141 12.74 -4.15 5.02
C ALA A 141 12.07 -2.76 5.13
N THR A 142 10.75 -2.68 5.11
CA THR A 142 10.02 -1.42 5.22
C THR A 142 10.16 -0.85 6.64
N GLU A 143 10.69 0.38 6.75
CA GLU A 143 10.85 1.04 8.05
C GLU A 143 9.51 1.58 8.54
N LYS A 144 8.73 2.21 7.66
CA LYS A 144 7.47 2.83 8.08
C LYS A 144 6.35 2.67 7.06
N THR A 145 5.16 2.27 7.53
CA THR A 145 3.93 2.22 6.75
C THR A 145 2.85 3.06 7.41
N ILE A 146 2.35 4.07 6.69
CA ILE A 146 1.25 4.96 7.13
C ILE A 146 0.06 4.78 6.20
N LEU A 147 -1.08 4.37 6.76
CA LEU A 147 -2.35 4.25 6.05
C LEU A 147 -3.36 5.22 6.70
N SER A 148 -3.80 6.23 5.96
CA SER A 148 -4.77 7.21 6.47
C SER A 148 -5.99 7.32 5.58
N SER A 149 -7.18 7.33 6.17
CA SER A 149 -8.42 7.31 5.40
C SER A 149 -9.59 7.95 6.16
N LYS A 150 -10.64 8.23 5.41
CA LYS A 150 -11.94 8.57 6.01
C LYS A 150 -12.72 7.30 6.35
N ASN A 151 -12.76 6.36 5.41
CA ASN A 151 -13.41 5.06 5.59
C ASN A 151 -12.38 4.06 6.14
N GLU A 152 -12.44 2.78 5.78
CA GLU A 152 -11.53 1.79 6.32
C GLU A 152 -10.06 2.09 5.93
N GLY A 153 -9.15 1.95 6.89
CA GLY A 153 -7.72 2.02 6.64
C GLY A 153 -7.26 0.82 5.81
N VAL A 154 -7.65 -0.38 6.25
CA VAL A 154 -7.45 -1.63 5.53
C VAL A 154 -8.80 -2.32 5.35
N TYR A 155 -9.14 -2.65 4.11
CA TYR A 155 -10.39 -3.33 3.78
C TYR A 155 -10.13 -4.58 2.93
N ALA A 156 -10.66 -5.73 3.35
CA ALA A 156 -10.68 -6.95 2.57
C ALA A 156 -12.07 -7.60 2.58
N SER A 157 -12.56 -8.04 1.44
CA SER A 157 -13.87 -8.70 1.37
C SER A 157 -13.93 -9.80 0.29
N LYS A 158 -14.68 -10.84 0.58
CA LYS A 158 -14.87 -12.06 -0.21
C LYS A 158 -13.77 -13.10 0.01
N GLU A 159 -14.15 -14.35 -0.27
CA GLU A 159 -13.24 -15.50 -0.20
C GLU A 159 -12.01 -15.32 -1.09
N ASN A 160 -10.92 -15.95 -0.69
CA ASN A 160 -9.62 -15.90 -1.36
C ASN A 160 -9.02 -14.49 -1.49
N THR A 161 -9.62 -13.48 -0.85
CA THR A 161 -9.11 -12.12 -0.79
C THR A 161 -8.17 -11.98 0.41
N SER A 162 -7.03 -11.34 0.21
CA SER A 162 -6.10 -11.05 1.29
C SER A 162 -5.47 -9.67 1.21
N VAL A 163 -5.24 -9.08 2.39
CA VAL A 163 -4.39 -7.88 2.53
C VAL A 163 -3.30 -8.18 3.54
N LYS A 164 -2.06 -7.89 3.18
CA LYS A 164 -0.91 -7.95 4.07
C LYS A 164 -0.28 -6.56 4.17
N VAL A 165 -0.09 -6.06 5.39
CA VAL A 165 0.58 -4.78 5.67
C VAL A 165 1.80 -5.06 6.53
N ASN A 166 2.99 -4.69 6.03
CA ASN A 166 4.25 -4.90 6.72
C ASN A 166 4.95 -3.56 6.98
N GLY A 167 5.88 -3.58 7.89
CA GLY A 167 6.77 -2.48 8.25
C GLY A 167 7.23 -2.63 9.69
N LYS A 168 8.32 -1.97 10.00
CA LYS A 168 8.83 -1.92 11.37
C LYS A 168 7.93 -1.07 12.27
N ASP A 169 7.49 0.08 11.73
CA ASP A 169 6.48 0.93 12.36
C ASP A 169 5.26 1.05 11.45
N ILE A 170 4.09 0.67 11.95
CA ILE A 170 2.84 0.69 11.17
C ILE A 170 1.83 1.59 11.89
N ASP A 171 1.28 2.56 11.16
CA ASP A 171 0.20 3.44 11.62
C ASP A 171 -0.98 3.37 10.66
N ILE A 172 -2.13 2.90 11.14
CA ILE A 172 -3.37 2.77 10.38
C ILE A 172 -4.44 3.63 11.06
N THR A 173 -4.91 4.65 10.36
CA THR A 173 -5.91 5.58 10.89
C THR A 173 -7.12 5.69 9.96
N SER A 174 -8.31 5.43 10.50
CA SER A 174 -9.59 5.73 9.89
C SER A 174 -10.34 6.78 10.69
N SER A 175 -10.79 7.85 10.06
CA SER A 175 -11.47 8.95 10.77
C SER A 175 -12.96 8.71 11.00
N LYS A 176 -13.62 7.85 10.21
CA LYS A 176 -15.08 7.61 10.31
C LYS A 176 -15.52 6.15 10.20
N SER A 177 -14.60 5.22 10.03
CA SER A 177 -14.90 3.80 9.90
C SER A 177 -13.90 2.94 10.67
N ASP A 178 -13.80 1.66 10.35
CA ASP A 178 -12.90 0.74 11.03
C ASP A 178 -11.43 0.96 10.56
N GLY A 179 -10.48 0.83 11.48
CA GLY A 179 -9.07 0.87 11.13
C GLY A 179 -8.72 -0.26 10.19
N VAL A 180 -9.05 -1.50 10.59
CA VAL A 180 -8.87 -2.72 9.80
C VAL A 180 -10.18 -3.49 9.74
N PHE A 181 -10.61 -3.85 8.54
CA PHE A 181 -11.87 -4.56 8.31
C PHE A 181 -11.70 -5.76 7.37
N ALA A 182 -12.15 -6.92 7.79
CA ALA A 182 -12.25 -8.13 6.96
C ALA A 182 -13.67 -8.68 6.97
N SER A 183 -14.21 -9.10 5.84
CA SER A 183 -15.55 -9.68 5.73
C SER A 183 -15.64 -10.79 4.69
N SER A 184 -16.68 -11.64 4.82
CA SER A 184 -17.08 -12.62 3.81
C SER A 184 -15.94 -13.58 3.41
N GLY A 185 -15.19 -14.09 4.37
CA GLY A 185 -14.12 -15.06 4.15
C GLY A 185 -12.76 -14.47 3.77
N ALA A 186 -12.61 -13.15 3.85
CA ALA A 186 -11.33 -12.49 3.58
C ALA A 186 -10.36 -12.59 4.76
N ASN A 187 -9.06 -12.48 4.46
CA ASN A 187 -7.98 -12.53 5.44
C ASN A 187 -7.17 -11.23 5.41
N VAL A 188 -6.90 -10.67 6.59
CA VAL A 188 -6.01 -9.52 6.75
C VAL A 188 -4.89 -9.88 7.73
N THR A 189 -3.66 -9.53 7.37
CA THR A 189 -2.50 -9.64 8.26
C THR A 189 -1.85 -8.27 8.36
N VAL A 190 -1.60 -7.79 9.57
CA VAL A 190 -0.95 -6.51 9.83
C VAL A 190 0.22 -6.74 10.77
N GLY A 191 1.41 -6.38 10.29
CA GLY A 191 2.66 -6.60 10.99
C GLY A 191 3.22 -8.01 10.84
N SER A 192 4.37 -8.22 11.47
CA SER A 192 5.13 -9.46 11.51
C SER A 192 5.94 -9.53 12.79
N GLU A 193 6.78 -10.54 12.93
CA GLU A 193 7.74 -10.65 14.05
C GLU A 193 8.79 -9.52 14.07
N ASN A 194 8.99 -8.84 12.94
CA ASN A 194 9.90 -7.71 12.82
C ASN A 194 9.22 -6.34 13.03
N THR A 195 7.91 -6.32 13.29
CA THR A 195 7.18 -5.09 13.56
C THR A 195 7.36 -4.67 15.01
N SER A 196 7.99 -3.52 15.22
CA SER A 196 8.23 -2.96 16.55
C SER A 196 7.00 -2.27 17.11
N THR A 197 6.36 -1.42 16.28
CA THR A 197 5.20 -0.64 16.72
C THR A 197 4.06 -0.74 15.72
N LEU A 198 2.87 -1.06 16.22
CA LEU A 198 1.63 -1.09 15.47
C LEU A 198 0.58 -0.22 16.14
N THR A 199 0.14 0.84 15.47
CA THR A 199 -0.99 1.66 15.89
C THR A 199 -2.16 1.48 14.92
N ILE A 200 -3.33 1.16 15.45
CA ILE A 200 -4.57 1.07 14.65
C ILE A 200 -5.65 1.91 15.31
N ALA A 201 -6.16 2.91 14.61
CA ALA A 201 -7.22 3.79 15.06
C ALA A 201 -8.42 3.79 14.11
N GLY A 202 -9.64 3.82 14.67
CA GLY A 202 -10.87 3.87 13.91
C GLY A 202 -12.10 3.90 14.82
N THR A 203 -13.32 3.94 14.24
CA THR A 203 -14.55 3.74 15.02
C THR A 203 -14.51 2.39 15.71
N THR A 204 -13.99 1.39 15.06
CA THR A 204 -13.47 0.16 15.65
C THR A 204 -12.04 0.00 15.13
N ALA A 205 -11.07 -0.30 15.99
CA ALA A 205 -9.70 -0.49 15.54
C ALA A 205 -9.63 -1.67 14.56
N ILE A 206 -10.18 -2.83 14.95
CA ILE A 206 -10.15 -4.07 14.16
C ILE A 206 -11.54 -4.69 14.14
N CYS A 207 -12.00 -5.09 12.95
CA CYS A 207 -13.26 -5.78 12.76
C CYS A 207 -13.10 -6.95 11.79
N ALA A 208 -13.37 -8.18 12.26
CA ALA A 208 -13.56 -9.34 11.40
C ALA A 208 -15.05 -9.69 11.42
N GLN A 209 -15.72 -9.57 10.29
CA GLN A 209 -17.16 -9.81 10.18
C GLN A 209 -17.43 -11.11 9.44
N GLN A 210 -18.26 -11.95 10.01
CA GLN A 210 -18.85 -13.09 9.33
C GLN A 210 -20.27 -12.75 8.93
N THR A 211 -20.63 -12.93 7.66
CA THR A 211 -22.02 -12.90 7.19
C THR A 211 -22.61 -14.31 7.22
N LEU A 212 -23.92 -14.41 7.43
CA LEU A 212 -24.63 -15.68 7.37
C LEU A 212 -24.33 -16.37 6.03
N ASN A 213 -23.82 -17.58 6.04
CA ASN A 213 -23.44 -18.42 4.90
C ASN A 213 -22.05 -18.17 4.28
N ASP A 214 -21.28 -17.19 4.76
CA ASP A 214 -19.91 -16.98 4.28
C ASP A 214 -18.90 -17.70 5.20
N LYS A 215 -17.72 -17.99 4.64
CA LYS A 215 -16.58 -18.45 5.44
C LYS A 215 -16.17 -17.39 6.47
N PRO A 216 -15.63 -17.81 7.61
CA PRO A 216 -15.14 -16.87 8.61
C PRO A 216 -14.01 -16.01 8.06
N SER A 217 -14.07 -14.72 8.33
CA SER A 217 -13.00 -13.78 8.02
C SER A 217 -11.99 -13.74 9.16
N SER A 218 -10.75 -13.43 8.87
CA SER A 218 -9.72 -13.28 9.89
C SER A 218 -8.95 -11.98 9.78
N VAL A 219 -8.56 -11.43 10.93
CA VAL A 219 -7.57 -10.36 11.05
C VAL A 219 -6.51 -10.82 12.04
N ASN A 220 -5.29 -10.97 11.55
CA ASN A 220 -4.12 -11.30 12.36
C ASN A 220 -3.27 -10.04 12.53
N VAL A 221 -2.85 -9.75 13.74
CA VAL A 221 -1.96 -8.63 14.06
C VAL A 221 -0.76 -9.13 14.84
N GLN A 222 0.43 -8.63 14.50
CA GLN A 222 1.67 -9.02 15.15
C GLN A 222 2.63 -7.84 15.21
N ALA A 223 3.10 -7.51 16.43
CA ALA A 223 4.14 -6.52 16.68
C ALA A 223 4.64 -6.66 18.14
N ASP A 224 5.80 -6.07 18.44
CA ASP A 224 6.29 -5.99 19.82
C ASP A 224 5.38 -5.11 20.69
N SER A 225 4.87 -4.02 20.12
CA SER A 225 3.95 -3.10 20.80
C SER A 225 2.75 -2.80 19.91
N ILE A 226 1.54 -3.03 20.45
CA ILE A 226 0.28 -2.82 19.72
C ILE A 226 -0.58 -1.80 20.46
N PHE A 227 -0.94 -0.72 19.78
CA PHE A 227 -1.80 0.36 20.28
C PHE A 227 -3.10 0.38 19.47
N LEU A 228 -4.21 -0.03 20.10
CA LEU A 228 -5.53 0.02 19.50
C LEU A 228 -6.33 1.20 20.07
N ARG A 229 -6.67 2.15 19.20
CA ARG A 229 -7.47 3.32 19.58
C ARG A 229 -8.86 3.20 18.98
N LYS A 230 -9.84 3.11 19.87
CA LYS A 230 -11.26 3.03 19.50
C LYS A 230 -11.89 4.40 19.66
N LEU A 231 -12.53 4.91 18.59
CA LEU A 231 -13.24 6.18 18.64
C LEU A 231 -14.72 6.00 19.07
N PHE A 232 -15.37 4.84 18.73
CA PHE A 232 -16.77 4.55 19.09
C PHE A 232 -17.05 3.04 19.19
N LYS A 233 -18.17 2.65 19.81
CA LYS A 233 -18.55 1.24 19.98
C LYS A 233 -19.36 0.73 18.78
N ASN A 234 -18.85 -0.23 18.02
CA ASN A 234 -19.61 -0.90 16.97
C ASN A 234 -20.02 -2.31 17.43
N PRO A 235 -21.32 -2.63 17.56
CA PRO A 235 -21.79 -3.93 18.05
C PRO A 235 -21.64 -5.08 17.03
N ARG A 236 -21.30 -4.79 15.78
CA ARG A 236 -21.23 -5.80 14.69
C ARG A 236 -19.88 -6.51 14.55
N CYS A 237 -18.87 -6.06 15.26
CA CYS A 237 -17.53 -6.62 15.15
C CYS A 237 -17.31 -7.64 16.27
N GLN A 238 -17.28 -8.92 15.91
CA GLN A 238 -16.83 -9.99 16.82
C GLN A 238 -15.33 -10.19 16.59
N ALA A 239 -14.50 -9.68 17.48
CA ALA A 239 -13.09 -9.98 17.48
C ALA A 239 -12.85 -11.30 18.18
N GLY A 240 -12.47 -12.31 17.42
CA GLY A 240 -11.82 -13.52 17.96
C GLY A 240 -10.36 -13.15 18.26
N TRP A 241 -10.02 -12.92 19.52
CA TRP A 241 -8.69 -12.51 19.94
C TRP A 241 -7.77 -13.71 20.12
N ASN A 242 -6.63 -13.71 19.47
CA ASN A 242 -5.52 -14.60 19.81
C ASN A 242 -4.65 -13.92 20.89
N LYS A 243 -4.10 -14.70 21.83
CA LYS A 243 -3.63 -14.28 23.17
C LYS A 243 -2.39 -13.37 23.25
N ASN A 244 -1.89 -12.80 22.16
CA ASN A 244 -0.65 -12.00 22.16
C ASN A 244 -0.86 -10.49 22.04
N VAL A 245 -2.04 -9.98 22.36
CA VAL A 245 -2.32 -8.53 22.30
C VAL A 245 -2.19 -7.94 23.70
N LEU A 246 -1.14 -7.18 23.93
CA LEU A 246 -0.97 -6.35 25.14
C LEU A 246 -1.75 -5.04 24.95
N PHE A 247 -2.78 -4.84 25.78
CA PHE A 247 -3.53 -3.58 25.78
C PHE A 247 -2.81 -2.52 26.61
N GLY A 248 -2.36 -1.45 25.99
CA GLY A 248 -2.06 -0.19 26.67
C GLY A 248 -3.29 0.71 26.61
N PHE A 249 -4.02 0.88 27.73
CA PHE A 249 -5.02 1.92 27.85
C PHE A 249 -4.36 3.20 28.38
N SER A 250 -4.46 4.26 27.63
CA SER A 250 -4.16 5.63 28.10
C SER A 250 -5.43 6.46 28.12
#